data_fd97fa195d1e15795ba8bafa1c66b108
#
_entry.id   fd97fa195d1e15795ba8bafa1c66b108
#
_cell.length_a   1.000
_cell.length_b   1.000
_cell.length_c   1.000
_cell.angle_alpha   90.00
_cell.angle_beta   90.00
_cell.angle_gamma   90.00
#
_symmetry.space_group_name_H-M   'P 1'
#
loop_
_entity.id
_entity.type
_entity.pdbx_description
1 polymer ?
#
loop_
_entity_poly.entity_id
_entity_poly.type
_entity_poly.pdbx_seq_one_letter_code
_entity_poly.pdbx_strand_id
1 'polypeptide(L)'
;ELTTNGLLDIRASEWTNSSVLQAGRLNLNIGTFRQTAEGKLLAVQSFTGRGGDWSNDGLLASDGSLRLDLSGGYRGNGRATSLGDFALNAASLDLGNAASLAGGANVTLGAGNLLVNR
;
A
#
# COMPACT_ATOMS: atom_id res chain seq x y z
N GLU A 1 -1.42 15.19 10.08
CA GLU A 1 -0.14 14.48 10.04
C GLU A 1 0.13 13.77 11.37
N LEU A 2 0.51 12.50 11.28
CA LEU A 2 0.82 11.69 12.45
C LEU A 2 2.17 11.02 12.26
N THR A 3 3.05 11.12 13.25
CA THR A 3 4.39 10.54 13.19
C THR A 3 4.70 9.79 14.49
N THR A 4 5.17 8.55 14.38
CA THR A 4 5.63 7.77 15.51
C THR A 4 6.85 6.94 15.11
N ASN A 5 7.75 6.68 16.05
CA ASN A 5 8.91 5.81 15.81
C ASN A 5 8.60 4.34 16.07
N GLY A 6 7.46 4.06 16.66
CA GLY A 6 7.07 2.69 17.00
C GLY A 6 6.12 2.09 16.00
N LEU A 7 5.30 1.16 16.50
CA LEU A 7 4.29 0.48 15.69
C LEU A 7 3.01 1.29 15.66
N LEU A 8 2.50 1.53 14.46
CA LEU A 8 1.16 2.06 14.27
C LEU A 8 0.31 0.94 13.66
N ASP A 9 -0.68 0.48 14.41
CA ASP A 9 -1.57 -0.60 14.01
C ASP A 9 -2.97 -0.03 13.85
N ILE A 10 -3.48 -0.03 12.63
CA ILE A 10 -4.78 0.52 12.31
C ILE A 10 -5.69 -0.60 11.80
N ARG A 11 -6.85 -0.74 12.42
CA ARG A 11 -7.86 -1.73 12.02
C ARG A 11 -9.19 -1.04 11.82
N ALA A 12 -9.79 -1.26 10.67
CA ALA A 12 -11.08 -0.66 10.35
C ALA A 12 -11.75 -1.45 9.22
N SER A 13 -13.07 -1.37 9.14
CA SER A 13 -13.76 -1.93 7.99
C SER A 13 -13.59 -1.02 6.77
N GLU A 14 -13.54 0.29 6.98
CA GLU A 14 -13.33 1.28 5.93
C GLU A 14 -12.46 2.42 6.44
N TRP A 15 -11.57 2.92 5.59
CA TRP A 15 -10.75 4.07 5.93
C TRP A 15 -10.32 4.81 4.67
N THR A 16 -10.43 6.13 4.73
CA THR A 16 -9.94 7.01 3.66
C THR A 16 -8.82 7.88 4.25
N ASN A 17 -7.65 7.86 3.62
CA ASN A 17 -6.50 8.64 4.07
C ASN A 17 -6.19 9.75 3.06
N SER A 18 -6.20 10.99 3.54
CA SER A 18 -5.84 12.16 2.74
C SER A 18 -4.68 12.95 3.38
N SER A 19 -4.04 12.38 4.39
CA SER A 19 -2.95 13.08 5.08
C SER A 19 -1.71 12.20 5.14
N VAL A 20 -0.66 12.67 5.82
CA VAL A 20 0.61 11.99 5.93
C VAL A 20 0.69 11.25 7.26
N LEU A 21 0.91 9.95 7.20
CA LEU A 21 1.17 9.11 8.37
C LEU A 21 2.56 8.50 8.21
N GLN A 22 3.36 8.57 9.27
CA GLN A 22 4.68 7.96 9.28
C GLN A 22 4.88 7.18 10.58
N ALA A 23 5.40 5.95 10.46
CA ALA A 23 5.65 5.09 11.61
C ALA A 23 6.93 4.31 11.39
N GLY A 24 7.51 3.79 12.46
CA GLY A 24 8.60 2.84 12.35
C GLY A 24 8.12 1.57 11.67
N ARG A 25 7.02 1.03 12.19
CA ARG A 25 6.32 -0.10 11.56
C ARG A 25 4.87 0.30 11.37
N LEU A 26 4.36 0.05 10.18
CA LEU A 26 2.99 0.37 9.86
C LEU A 26 2.26 -0.92 9.52
N ASN A 27 1.20 -1.21 10.28
CA ASN A 27 0.40 -2.42 10.11
C ASN A 27 -1.06 -2.01 9.93
N LEU A 28 -1.61 -2.30 8.77
CA LEU A 28 -2.98 -1.93 8.43
C LEU A 28 -3.80 -3.17 8.16
N ASN A 29 -4.98 -3.25 8.77
CA ASN A 29 -5.95 -4.29 8.50
C ASN A 29 -7.28 -3.60 8.22
N ILE A 30 -7.54 -3.31 6.95
CA ILE A 30 -8.65 -2.47 6.54
C ILE A 30 -9.39 -3.16 5.41
N GLY A 31 -10.68 -3.42 5.62
CA GLY A 31 -11.51 -4.09 4.62
C GLY A 31 -11.55 -3.33 3.31
N THR A 32 -11.91 -2.05 3.35
CA THR A 32 -11.90 -1.18 2.16
C THR A 32 -11.08 0.05 2.47
N PHE A 33 -9.97 0.22 1.74
CA PHE A 33 -9.06 1.34 1.93
C PHE A 33 -9.03 2.20 0.69
N ARG A 34 -9.10 3.51 0.91
CA ARG A 34 -8.97 4.49 -0.16
C ARG A 34 -7.95 5.54 0.25
N GLN A 35 -6.96 5.76 -0.57
CA GLN A 35 -6.00 6.84 -0.34
C GLN A 35 -6.10 7.84 -1.49
N THR A 36 -6.29 9.10 -1.13
CA THR A 36 -6.37 10.18 -2.12
C THR A 36 -4.98 10.56 -2.59
N ALA A 37 -4.89 11.43 -3.58
CA ALA A 37 -3.62 11.87 -4.14
C ALA A 37 -2.76 12.60 -3.11
N GLU A 38 -3.36 13.19 -2.09
CA GLU A 38 -2.64 13.89 -1.02
C GLU A 38 -2.19 12.94 0.10
N GLY A 39 -2.72 11.72 0.13
CA GLY A 39 -2.40 10.77 1.19
C GLY A 39 -1.02 10.15 1.03
N LYS A 40 -0.33 9.94 2.16
CA LYS A 40 0.96 9.26 2.19
C LYS A 40 1.04 8.40 3.42
N LEU A 41 1.41 7.14 3.22
CA LEU A 41 1.68 6.20 4.30
C LEU A 41 3.14 5.79 4.20
N LEU A 42 3.92 6.11 5.23
CA LEU A 42 5.37 5.95 5.21
C LEU A 42 5.80 5.09 6.39
N ALA A 43 6.61 4.07 6.13
CA ALA A 43 7.17 3.22 7.17
C ALA A 43 8.70 3.23 7.08
N VAL A 44 9.36 3.25 8.23
CA VAL A 44 10.82 3.25 8.26
C VAL A 44 11.38 1.83 8.22
N GLN A 45 10.73 0.89 8.90
CA GLN A 45 11.21 -0.48 9.00
C GLN A 45 10.41 -1.45 8.14
N SER A 46 9.08 -1.42 8.27
CA SER A 46 8.23 -2.31 7.49
C SER A 46 6.82 -1.75 7.36
N PHE A 47 6.20 -2.11 6.26
CA PHE A 47 4.81 -1.76 5.96
C PHE A 47 4.09 -3.05 5.62
N THR A 48 3.05 -3.37 6.39
CA THR A 48 2.21 -4.54 6.13
C THR A 48 0.77 -4.09 6.02
N GLY A 49 0.13 -4.40 4.91
CA GLY A 49 -1.27 -4.09 4.68
C GLY A 49 -2.07 -5.34 4.37
N ARG A 50 -3.24 -5.46 4.97
CA ARG A 50 -4.16 -6.58 4.73
C ARG A 50 -5.58 -6.04 4.61
N GLY A 51 -6.37 -6.69 3.82
CA GLY A 51 -7.77 -6.33 3.70
C GLY A 51 -8.43 -6.88 2.46
N GLY A 52 -9.47 -6.20 2.03
CA GLY A 52 -10.22 -6.56 0.83
C GLY A 52 -9.79 -5.74 -0.37
N ASP A 53 -10.48 -4.64 -0.61
CA ASP A 53 -10.23 -3.79 -1.77
C ASP A 53 -9.47 -2.53 -1.35
N TRP A 54 -8.35 -2.29 -2.01
CA TRP A 54 -7.52 -1.11 -1.75
C TRP A 54 -7.40 -0.26 -3.00
N SER A 55 -7.63 1.04 -2.85
CA SER A 55 -7.48 2.03 -3.91
C SER A 55 -6.43 3.04 -3.47
N ASN A 56 -5.35 3.18 -4.23
CA ASN A 56 -4.25 4.08 -3.88
C ASN A 56 -3.99 5.07 -5.00
N ASP A 57 -4.27 6.34 -4.74
CA ASP A 57 -3.92 7.43 -5.65
C ASP A 57 -2.81 8.31 -5.06
N GLY A 58 -2.29 7.94 -3.90
CA GLY A 58 -1.22 8.64 -3.22
C GLY A 58 0.06 7.82 -3.16
N LEU A 59 0.72 7.81 -1.99
CA LEU A 59 1.99 7.13 -1.82
C LEU A 59 1.95 6.14 -0.67
N LEU A 60 2.35 4.89 -0.96
CA LEU A 60 2.69 3.90 0.05
C LEU A 60 4.19 3.65 -0.05
N ALA A 61 4.93 3.85 1.02
CA ALA A 61 6.38 3.71 0.96
C ALA A 61 6.94 3.09 2.23
N SER A 62 8.00 2.31 2.07
CA SER A 62 8.73 1.73 3.17
C SER A 62 10.22 1.80 2.91
N ASP A 63 11.01 2.16 3.91
CA ASP A 63 12.46 2.11 3.80
C ASP A 63 12.96 0.67 3.95
N GLY A 64 12.16 -0.22 4.50
CA GLY A 64 12.43 -1.64 4.55
C GLY A 64 11.53 -2.38 3.58
N SER A 65 10.78 -3.36 4.09
CA SER A 65 9.88 -4.16 3.25
C SER A 65 8.49 -3.55 3.19
N LEU A 66 7.78 -3.83 2.09
CA LEU A 66 6.38 -3.48 1.93
C LEU A 66 5.64 -4.72 1.47
N ARG A 67 4.59 -5.10 2.21
CA ARG A 67 3.80 -6.28 1.89
C ARG A 67 2.31 -5.94 1.95
N LEU A 68 1.59 -6.28 0.89
CA LEU A 68 0.14 -6.14 0.82
C LEU A 68 -0.47 -7.49 0.51
N ASP A 69 -1.41 -7.94 1.36
CA ASP A 69 -2.17 -9.16 1.15
C ASP A 69 -3.65 -8.79 1.11
N LEU A 70 -4.23 -8.80 -0.08
CA LEU A 70 -5.60 -8.36 -0.28
C LEU A 70 -6.44 -9.51 -0.83
N SER A 71 -7.63 -9.71 -0.24
CA SER A 71 -8.58 -10.69 -0.75
C SER A 71 -9.34 -10.18 -1.97
N GLY A 72 -9.39 -8.87 -2.16
CA GLY A 72 -10.01 -8.24 -3.32
C GLY A 72 -8.99 -7.65 -4.26
N GLY A 73 -9.26 -6.47 -4.80
CA GLY A 73 -8.41 -5.83 -5.78
C GLY A 73 -7.57 -4.68 -5.23
N TYR A 74 -6.43 -4.47 -5.87
CA TYR A 74 -5.61 -3.27 -5.69
C TYR A 74 -5.71 -2.45 -6.96
N ARG A 75 -5.99 -1.15 -6.83
CA ARG A 75 -6.14 -0.27 -7.99
C ARG A 75 -5.72 1.15 -7.66
N GLY A 76 -5.58 1.95 -8.70
CA GLY A 76 -5.33 3.37 -8.59
C GLY A 76 -4.18 3.86 -9.44
N ASN A 77 -3.90 5.14 -9.36
CA ASN A 77 -2.83 5.82 -10.08
C ASN A 77 -1.66 6.18 -9.16
N GLY A 78 -1.70 5.74 -7.92
CA GLY A 78 -0.68 6.08 -6.94
C GLY A 78 0.56 5.21 -7.03
N ARG A 79 1.48 5.45 -6.11
CA ARG A 79 2.78 4.77 -6.06
C ARG A 79 2.86 3.91 -4.82
N ALA A 80 3.48 2.74 -4.96
CA ALA A 80 3.81 1.87 -3.85
C ALA A 80 5.26 1.44 -4.03
N THR A 81 6.13 1.77 -3.08
CA THR A 81 7.56 1.55 -3.22
C THR A 81 8.17 1.03 -1.93
N SER A 82 9.28 0.29 -2.05
CA SER A 82 10.07 -0.11 -0.90
C SER A 82 11.54 -0.08 -1.28
N LEU A 83 12.42 0.12 -0.28
CA LEU A 83 13.85 -0.03 -0.49
C LEU A 83 14.29 -1.48 -0.34
N GLY A 84 13.57 -2.26 0.44
CA GLY A 84 13.77 -3.69 0.56
C GLY A 84 12.84 -4.47 -0.34
N ASP A 85 12.31 -5.58 0.17
CA ASP A 85 11.41 -6.44 -0.60
C ASP A 85 10.03 -5.81 -0.75
N PHE A 86 9.44 -6.02 -1.91
CA PHE A 86 8.09 -5.59 -2.21
C PHE A 86 7.26 -6.82 -2.59
N ALA A 87 6.15 -7.04 -1.89
CA ALA A 87 5.25 -8.15 -2.19
C ALA A 87 3.81 -7.63 -2.20
N LEU A 88 3.10 -7.92 -3.27
CA LEU A 88 1.69 -7.56 -3.41
C LEU A 88 0.93 -8.77 -3.90
N ASN A 89 -0.03 -9.23 -3.08
CA ASN A 89 -0.94 -10.31 -3.44
C ASN A 89 -2.36 -9.78 -3.41
N ALA A 90 -3.08 -9.95 -4.50
CA ALA A 90 -4.46 -9.49 -4.62
C ALA A 90 -5.21 -10.39 -5.59
N ALA A 91 -6.54 -10.38 -5.52
CA ALA A 91 -7.32 -11.10 -6.50
C ALA A 91 -7.19 -10.45 -7.88
N SER A 92 -7.06 -9.13 -7.92
CA SER A 92 -6.87 -8.39 -9.16
C SER A 92 -5.98 -7.18 -8.94
N LEU A 93 -5.28 -6.79 -9.99
CA LEU A 93 -4.51 -5.56 -10.05
C LEU A 93 -5.02 -4.71 -11.19
N ASP A 94 -5.44 -3.49 -10.89
CA ASP A 94 -5.91 -2.54 -11.89
C ASP A 94 -5.10 -1.26 -11.73
N LEU A 95 -4.07 -1.13 -12.55
CA LEU A 95 -3.11 -0.04 -12.45
C LEU A 95 -3.40 1.01 -13.50
N GLY A 96 -3.64 2.23 -13.05
CA GLY A 96 -3.80 3.36 -13.96
C GLY A 96 -2.49 3.75 -14.61
N ASN A 97 -2.53 4.66 -15.60
CA ASN A 97 -1.33 5.01 -16.37
C ASN A 97 -0.28 5.77 -15.55
N ALA A 98 -0.62 6.34 -14.40
CA ALA A 98 0.36 6.99 -13.53
C ALA A 98 0.82 6.08 -12.39
N ALA A 99 0.29 4.86 -12.28
CA ALA A 99 0.62 3.96 -11.18
C ALA A 99 2.04 3.44 -11.27
N SER A 100 2.65 3.21 -10.12
CA SER A 100 4.00 2.67 -10.03
C SER A 100 4.12 1.72 -8.85
N LEU A 101 4.70 0.55 -9.10
CA LEU A 101 5.04 -0.43 -8.07
C LEU A 101 6.53 -0.72 -8.19
N ALA A 102 7.28 -0.55 -7.11
CA ALA A 102 8.72 -0.73 -7.17
C ALA A 102 9.29 -1.25 -5.85
N GLY A 103 10.28 -2.11 -5.95
CA GLY A 103 11.05 -2.59 -4.81
C GLY A 103 12.53 -2.50 -5.10
N GLY A 104 13.34 -2.17 -4.08
CA GLY A 104 14.78 -2.06 -4.21
C GLY A 104 15.49 -3.39 -4.19
N ALA A 105 14.85 -4.43 -3.63
CA ALA A 105 15.41 -5.78 -3.59
C ALA A 105 14.55 -6.70 -4.46
N ASN A 106 13.74 -7.56 -3.85
CA ASN A 106 12.90 -8.49 -4.60
C ASN A 106 11.49 -7.92 -4.76
N VAL A 107 10.91 -8.09 -5.93
CA VAL A 107 9.52 -7.69 -6.20
C VAL A 107 8.71 -8.94 -6.53
N THR A 108 7.66 -9.18 -5.77
CA THR A 108 6.76 -10.31 -5.98
C THR A 108 5.34 -9.79 -6.17
N LEU A 109 4.73 -10.12 -7.29
CA LEU A 109 3.36 -9.74 -7.58
C LEU A 109 2.54 -11.00 -7.82
N GLY A 110 1.46 -11.16 -7.05
CA GLY A 110 0.52 -12.27 -7.22
C GLY A 110 -0.87 -11.71 -7.47
N ALA A 111 -1.48 -12.07 -8.60
CA ALA A 111 -2.81 -11.61 -8.93
C ALA A 111 -3.51 -12.63 -9.81
N GLY A 112 -4.82 -12.82 -9.58
CA GLY A 112 -5.63 -13.63 -10.47
C GLY A 112 -5.88 -12.93 -11.80
N ASN A 113 -6.07 -11.62 -11.76
CA ASN A 113 -6.26 -10.79 -12.94
C ASN A 113 -5.36 -9.56 -12.85
N LEU A 114 -4.71 -9.26 -13.96
CA LEU A 114 -3.85 -8.07 -14.04
C LEU A 114 -4.34 -7.18 -15.17
N LEU A 115 -4.65 -5.94 -14.83
CA LEU A 115 -4.98 -4.92 -15.83
C LEU A 115 -4.04 -3.73 -15.63
N VAL A 116 -3.29 -3.42 -16.67
CA VAL A 116 -2.41 -2.25 -16.68
C VAL A 116 -2.91 -1.31 -17.76
N ASN A 117 -3.32 -0.13 -17.34
CA ASN A 117 -3.83 0.89 -18.25
C ASN A 117 -2.71 1.84 -18.63
N ARG A 118 -2.46 1.97 -19.91
CA ARG A 118 -1.39 2.81 -20.44
C ARG A 118 -1.91 3.88 -21.36
#